data_244ccb2de8b3547ac601202436cd66eb
#
_entry.id   244ccb2de8b3547ac601202436cd66eb
#
_cell.length_a   1.000
_cell.length_b   1.000
_cell.length_c   1.000
_cell.angle_alpha   90.00
_cell.angle_beta   90.00
_cell.angle_gamma   90.00
#
_symmetry.space_group_name_H-M   'P 1'
#
loop_
_entity.id
_entity.type
_entity.pdbx_description
1 polymer ?
#
loop_
_entity_poly.entity_id
_entity_poly.type
_entity_poly.pdbx_seq_one_letter_code
_entity_poly.pdbx_strand_id
1 'polypeptide(L)'
;RRSSDLRQMVRDFAVNEVKPIAAEIDVTERFPMENVKKMGELGMMGIPFPTEFGGAGGDVLSYILAVEELSKVCATTGVILSAHTSLCASLINENGTPEQKEKYLRDLCTGNKIGAFGLTEPGAGTDAAGQQTTAVLDGDNYILNGSKIFITNGGVADTFIVFAMTDKSKGTKGISAFIVEKGFPGFSIGKKEDKLGIRASSTTEIIFE
;
A
#
# COMPACT_ATOMS: atom_id res chain seq x y z
N ARG A 1 5.16 -27.64 7.35
CA ARG A 1 6.15 -27.08 8.30
C ARG A 1 6.38 -25.58 8.06
N ARG A 2 6.74 -25.13 6.85
CA ARG A 2 7.02 -23.69 6.59
C ARG A 2 5.87 -22.76 6.96
N SER A 3 4.62 -23.09 6.61
CA SER A 3 3.45 -22.26 6.93
C SER A 3 3.13 -22.21 8.43
N SER A 4 3.36 -23.31 9.17
CA SER A 4 3.17 -23.36 10.62
C SER A 4 4.21 -22.52 11.34
N ASP A 5 5.45 -22.56 10.89
CA ASP A 5 6.56 -21.83 11.50
C ASP A 5 6.42 -20.33 11.26
N LEU A 6 6.02 -19.92 10.02
CA LEU A 6 5.68 -18.54 9.69
C LEU A 6 4.51 -18.04 10.56
N ARG A 7 3.43 -18.82 10.64
CA ARG A 7 2.26 -18.46 11.44
C ARG A 7 2.62 -18.23 12.90
N GLN A 8 3.48 -19.12 13.47
CA GLN A 8 3.92 -18.98 14.86
C GLN A 8 4.79 -17.74 15.04
N MET A 9 5.76 -17.49 14.15
CA MET A 9 6.60 -16.29 14.18
C MET A 9 5.75 -15.00 14.12
N VAL A 10 4.79 -14.92 13.23
CA VAL A 10 3.92 -13.73 13.12
C VAL A 10 3.04 -13.57 14.36
N ARG A 11 2.51 -14.67 14.91
CA ARG A 11 1.73 -14.65 16.16
C ARG A 11 2.57 -14.13 17.33
N ASP A 12 3.79 -14.61 17.48
CA ASP A 12 4.68 -14.18 18.55
C ASP A 12 5.02 -12.69 18.42
N PHE A 13 5.30 -12.23 17.22
CA PHE A 13 5.48 -10.80 16.94
C PHE A 13 4.20 -10.00 17.28
N ALA A 14 3.03 -10.45 16.84
CA ALA A 14 1.77 -9.77 17.09
C ALA A 14 1.47 -9.64 18.60
N VAL A 15 1.68 -10.71 19.36
CA VAL A 15 1.41 -10.72 20.80
C VAL A 15 2.43 -9.88 21.58
N ASN A 16 3.71 -9.98 21.23
CA ASN A 16 4.77 -9.35 22.01
C ASN A 16 5.04 -7.90 21.63
N GLU A 17 4.85 -7.52 20.36
CA GLU A 17 5.22 -6.19 19.86
C GLU A 17 4.00 -5.34 19.46
N VAL A 18 2.96 -5.95 18.88
CA VAL A 18 1.79 -5.22 18.38
C VAL A 18 0.74 -5.03 19.48
N LYS A 19 0.40 -6.08 20.22
CA LYS A 19 -0.62 -6.04 21.27
C LYS A 19 -0.40 -4.96 22.33
N PRO A 20 0.83 -4.73 22.83
CA PRO A 20 1.07 -3.74 23.89
C PRO A 20 0.67 -2.31 23.51
N ILE A 21 0.72 -1.96 22.22
CA ILE A 21 0.42 -0.60 21.75
C ILE A 21 -0.92 -0.50 21.00
N ALA A 22 -1.60 -1.61 20.74
CA ALA A 22 -2.79 -1.64 19.87
C ALA A 22 -3.90 -0.68 20.33
N ALA A 23 -4.21 -0.64 21.62
CA ALA A 23 -5.23 0.27 22.17
C ALA A 23 -4.77 1.74 22.14
N GLU A 24 -3.52 2.02 22.48
CA GLU A 24 -2.96 3.37 22.48
C GLU A 24 -2.98 3.98 21.08
N ILE A 25 -2.49 3.26 20.07
CA ILE A 25 -2.45 3.78 18.70
C ILE A 25 -3.85 4.03 18.11
N ASP A 26 -4.84 3.21 18.48
CA ASP A 26 -6.22 3.41 18.02
C ASP A 26 -6.83 4.67 18.62
N VAL A 27 -6.65 4.90 19.94
CA VAL A 27 -7.14 6.09 20.63
C VAL A 27 -6.46 7.37 20.13
N THR A 28 -5.16 7.34 19.96
CA THR A 28 -4.35 8.50 19.56
C THR A 28 -4.25 8.70 18.04
N GLU A 29 -4.77 7.76 17.25
CA GLU A 29 -4.64 7.73 15.77
C GLU A 29 -3.16 7.78 15.31
N ARG A 30 -2.27 7.21 16.09
CA ARG A 30 -0.83 7.20 15.81
C ARG A 30 -0.46 6.02 14.91
N PHE A 31 0.13 6.30 13.77
CA PHE A 31 0.64 5.26 12.87
C PHE A 31 1.81 4.50 13.53
N PRO A 32 1.75 3.15 13.60
CA PRO A 32 2.74 2.35 14.32
C PRO A 32 4.00 2.07 13.46
N MET A 33 4.78 3.10 13.18
CA MET A 33 5.98 2.98 12.32
C MET A 33 7.01 2.02 12.90
N GLU A 34 7.13 1.91 14.22
CA GLU A 34 7.98 0.96 14.91
C GLU A 34 7.63 -0.50 14.56
N ASN A 35 6.34 -0.82 14.47
CA ASN A 35 5.88 -2.15 14.08
C ASN A 35 6.17 -2.41 12.60
N VAL A 36 5.98 -1.41 11.73
CA VAL A 36 6.26 -1.54 10.30
C VAL A 36 7.74 -1.81 10.05
N LYS A 37 8.63 -1.11 10.74
CA LYS A 37 10.08 -1.36 10.66
C LYS A 37 10.44 -2.78 11.08
N LYS A 38 9.90 -3.25 12.20
CA LYS A 38 10.12 -4.63 12.66
C LYS A 38 9.55 -5.67 11.70
N MET A 39 8.37 -5.42 11.13
CA MET A 39 7.82 -6.27 10.07
C MET A 39 8.76 -6.36 8.86
N GLY A 40 9.39 -5.25 8.47
CA GLY A 40 10.42 -5.22 7.42
C GLY A 40 11.63 -6.08 7.78
N GLU A 41 12.19 -5.91 8.97
CA GLU A 41 13.33 -6.69 9.48
C GLU A 41 13.04 -8.20 9.54
N LEU A 42 11.81 -8.58 9.85
CA LEU A 42 11.34 -9.97 9.89
C LEU A 42 10.92 -10.52 8.52
N GLY A 43 11.04 -9.73 7.44
CA GLY A 43 10.68 -10.13 6.09
C GLY A 43 9.19 -10.19 5.80
N MET A 44 8.34 -9.68 6.70
CA MET A 44 6.88 -9.72 6.51
C MET A 44 6.39 -8.82 5.37
N MET A 45 7.09 -7.71 5.10
CA MET A 45 6.71 -6.77 4.05
C MET A 45 6.90 -7.32 2.64
N GLY A 46 7.65 -8.41 2.50
CA GLY A 46 7.96 -9.03 1.21
C GLY A 46 7.63 -10.52 1.12
N ILE A 47 6.71 -11.05 1.94
CA ILE A 47 6.43 -12.50 2.01
C ILE A 47 6.23 -13.16 0.64
N PRO A 48 5.33 -12.71 -0.25
CA PRO A 48 5.04 -13.43 -1.49
C PRO A 48 5.96 -13.06 -2.66
N PHE A 49 6.96 -12.22 -2.43
CA PHE A 49 7.79 -11.69 -3.51
C PHE A 49 9.11 -12.42 -3.68
N PRO A 50 9.72 -12.34 -4.88
CA PRO A 50 10.97 -13.01 -5.19
C PRO A 50 12.14 -12.56 -4.30
N THR A 51 13.01 -13.51 -3.97
CA THR A 51 14.19 -13.25 -3.13
C THR A 51 15.21 -12.32 -3.81
N GLU A 52 15.24 -12.28 -5.13
CA GLU A 52 16.11 -11.36 -5.89
C GLU A 52 15.79 -9.89 -5.60
N PHE A 53 14.55 -9.56 -5.23
CA PHE A 53 14.14 -8.22 -4.80
C PHE A 53 14.06 -8.07 -3.28
N GLY A 54 14.66 -8.97 -2.51
CA GLY A 54 14.62 -8.94 -1.05
C GLY A 54 13.33 -9.47 -0.44
N GLY A 55 12.47 -10.11 -1.23
CA GLY A 55 11.28 -10.81 -0.76
C GLY A 55 11.63 -12.13 -0.06
N ALA A 56 10.66 -12.71 0.62
CA ALA A 56 10.85 -13.98 1.34
C ALA A 56 10.67 -15.23 0.45
N GLY A 57 10.27 -15.08 -0.80
CA GLY A 57 10.03 -16.20 -1.73
C GLY A 57 8.89 -17.11 -1.29
N GLY A 58 7.96 -16.59 -0.50
CA GLY A 58 6.77 -17.30 -0.05
C GLY A 58 5.65 -17.29 -1.09
N ASP A 59 4.47 -17.69 -0.65
CA ASP A 59 3.27 -17.74 -1.46
C ASP A 59 2.17 -16.82 -0.89
N VAL A 60 1.08 -16.67 -1.62
CA VAL A 60 -0.07 -15.86 -1.21
C VAL A 60 -0.71 -16.41 0.07
N LEU A 61 -0.74 -17.73 0.27
CA LEU A 61 -1.26 -18.33 1.49
C LEU A 61 -0.45 -17.90 2.71
N SER A 62 0.87 -17.92 2.61
CA SER A 62 1.78 -17.45 3.66
C SER A 62 1.53 -15.99 4.01
N TYR A 63 1.33 -15.14 3.01
CA TYR A 63 0.96 -13.74 3.21
C TYR A 63 -0.40 -13.58 3.93
N ILE A 64 -1.43 -14.31 3.52
CA ILE A 64 -2.75 -14.25 4.15
C ILE A 64 -2.69 -14.73 5.60
N LEU A 65 -1.91 -15.77 5.91
CA LEU A 65 -1.69 -16.22 7.29
C LEU A 65 -1.06 -15.13 8.15
N ALA A 66 -0.14 -14.37 7.59
CA ALA A 66 0.47 -13.23 8.31
C ALA A 66 -0.55 -12.13 8.58
N VAL A 67 -1.35 -11.73 7.60
CA VAL A 67 -2.44 -10.75 7.77
C VAL A 67 -3.45 -11.22 8.81
N GLU A 68 -3.83 -12.50 8.79
CA GLU A 68 -4.75 -13.10 9.77
C GLU A 68 -4.21 -12.98 11.21
N GLU A 69 -2.97 -13.40 11.44
CA GLU A 69 -2.39 -13.38 12.80
C GLU A 69 -2.18 -11.95 13.32
N LEU A 70 -1.77 -11.02 12.49
CA LEU A 70 -1.68 -9.61 12.85
C LEU A 70 -3.06 -9.03 13.19
N SER A 71 -4.06 -9.29 12.35
CA SER A 71 -5.41 -8.73 12.48
C SER A 71 -6.17 -9.25 13.69
N LYS A 72 -5.87 -10.47 14.17
CA LYS A 72 -6.41 -11.00 15.45
C LYS A 72 -6.03 -10.13 16.65
N VAL A 73 -4.90 -9.45 16.56
CA VAL A 73 -4.36 -8.61 17.64
C VAL A 73 -4.63 -7.14 17.39
N CYS A 74 -4.40 -6.69 16.16
CA CYS A 74 -4.57 -5.28 15.76
C CYS A 74 -4.91 -5.21 14.26
N ALA A 75 -6.18 -4.91 13.95
CA ALA A 75 -6.64 -4.79 12.57
C ALA A 75 -5.91 -3.68 11.81
N THR A 76 -5.50 -2.60 12.48
CA THR A 76 -4.67 -1.54 11.87
C THR A 76 -3.37 -2.12 11.29
N THR A 77 -2.63 -2.91 12.09
CA THR A 77 -1.36 -3.49 11.62
C THR A 77 -1.58 -4.48 10.48
N GLY A 78 -2.65 -5.25 10.53
CA GLY A 78 -3.05 -6.14 9.44
C GLY A 78 -3.37 -5.40 8.14
N VAL A 79 -4.14 -4.31 8.20
CA VAL A 79 -4.51 -3.54 7.00
C VAL A 79 -3.33 -2.78 6.41
N ILE A 80 -2.40 -2.31 7.23
CA ILE A 80 -1.15 -1.69 6.74
C ILE A 80 -0.38 -2.67 5.86
N LEU A 81 -0.15 -3.89 6.34
CA LEU A 81 0.51 -4.94 5.58
C LEU A 81 -0.29 -5.33 4.33
N SER A 82 -1.60 -5.46 4.47
CA SER A 82 -2.49 -5.86 3.37
C SER A 82 -2.45 -4.86 2.21
N ALA A 83 -2.64 -3.59 2.47
CA ALA A 83 -2.62 -2.55 1.43
C ALA A 83 -1.25 -2.41 0.77
N HIS A 84 -0.18 -2.43 1.56
CA HIS A 84 1.18 -2.39 1.07
C HIS A 84 1.49 -3.55 0.10
N THR A 85 1.16 -4.77 0.51
CA THR A 85 1.52 -5.98 -0.23
C THR A 85 0.61 -6.23 -1.43
N SER A 86 -0.71 -6.32 -1.21
CA SER A 86 -1.64 -6.75 -2.26
C SER A 86 -2.02 -5.65 -3.24
N LEU A 87 -2.01 -4.38 -2.82
CA LEU A 87 -2.46 -3.27 -3.65
C LEU A 87 -1.32 -2.49 -4.31
N CYS A 88 -0.13 -2.45 -3.73
CA CYS A 88 1.01 -1.73 -4.30
C CYS A 88 2.09 -2.69 -4.81
N ALA A 89 2.74 -3.41 -3.92
CA ALA A 89 3.89 -4.23 -4.30
C ALA A 89 3.54 -5.37 -5.28
N SER A 90 2.38 -6.02 -5.13
CA SER A 90 1.92 -7.06 -6.08
C SER A 90 1.74 -6.51 -7.49
N LEU A 91 1.16 -5.32 -7.64
CA LEU A 91 0.97 -4.74 -8.98
C LEU A 91 2.29 -4.43 -9.69
N ILE A 92 3.29 -3.95 -8.93
CA ILE A 92 4.63 -3.72 -9.48
C ILE A 92 5.28 -5.06 -9.83
N ASN A 93 5.16 -6.07 -8.95
CA ASN A 93 5.72 -7.39 -9.21
C ASN A 93 5.12 -8.07 -10.44
N GLU A 94 3.81 -7.93 -10.65
CA GLU A 94 3.10 -8.60 -11.74
C GLU A 94 3.20 -7.87 -13.08
N ASN A 95 3.22 -6.53 -13.06
CA ASN A 95 3.05 -5.71 -14.26
C ASN A 95 4.22 -4.76 -14.53
N GLY A 96 5.12 -4.57 -13.58
CA GLY A 96 6.27 -3.66 -13.72
C GLY A 96 7.30 -4.19 -14.71
N THR A 97 7.99 -3.27 -15.39
CA THR A 97 9.18 -3.62 -16.17
C THR A 97 10.32 -4.07 -15.25
N PRO A 98 11.35 -4.75 -15.77
CA PRO A 98 12.53 -5.10 -14.95
C PRO A 98 13.13 -3.91 -14.20
N GLU A 99 13.21 -2.76 -14.85
CA GLU A 99 13.75 -1.51 -14.28
C GLU A 99 12.85 -0.97 -13.17
N GLN A 100 11.52 -1.03 -13.33
CA GLN A 100 10.57 -0.61 -12.31
C GLN A 100 10.62 -1.54 -11.09
N LYS A 101 10.73 -2.85 -11.30
CA LYS A 101 10.87 -3.81 -10.20
C LYS A 101 12.16 -3.56 -9.42
N GLU A 102 13.28 -3.38 -10.11
CA GLU A 102 14.55 -3.09 -9.44
C GLU A 102 14.51 -1.76 -8.66
N LYS A 103 13.89 -0.73 -9.23
CA LYS A 103 13.80 0.59 -8.59
C LYS A 103 12.87 0.61 -7.37
N TYR A 104 11.72 -0.06 -7.45
CA TYR A 104 10.66 0.11 -6.43
C TYR A 104 10.43 -1.12 -5.56
N LEU A 105 10.47 -2.32 -6.12
CA LEU A 105 10.04 -3.52 -5.40
C LEU A 105 10.98 -3.89 -4.26
N ARG A 106 12.28 -3.69 -4.43
CA ARG A 106 13.26 -4.00 -3.38
C ARG A 106 13.00 -3.24 -2.09
N ASP A 107 12.81 -1.94 -2.16
CA ASP A 107 12.54 -1.11 -0.99
C ASP A 107 11.19 -1.43 -0.34
N LEU A 108 10.19 -1.82 -1.14
CA LEU A 108 8.90 -2.28 -0.63
C LEU A 108 9.03 -3.64 0.07
N CYS A 109 9.73 -4.61 -0.53
CA CYS A 109 9.91 -5.94 0.06
C CYS A 109 10.67 -5.91 1.40
N THR A 110 11.63 -5.02 1.54
CA THR A 110 12.43 -4.87 2.77
C THR A 110 11.78 -3.97 3.82
N GLY A 111 10.68 -3.28 3.48
CA GLY A 111 10.01 -2.33 4.36
C GLY A 111 10.73 -1.00 4.52
N ASN A 112 11.75 -0.71 3.70
CA ASN A 112 12.41 0.60 3.65
C ASN A 112 11.46 1.69 3.15
N LYS A 113 10.52 1.30 2.27
CA LYS A 113 9.44 2.15 1.78
C LYS A 113 8.09 1.48 1.95
N ILE A 114 7.06 2.29 2.11
CA ILE A 114 5.68 1.85 2.27
C ILE A 114 4.92 2.12 0.98
N GLY A 115 4.09 1.16 0.58
CA GLY A 115 3.24 1.26 -0.60
C GLY A 115 1.80 1.65 -0.28
N ALA A 116 1.17 2.38 -1.21
CA ALA A 116 -0.23 2.74 -1.20
C ALA A 116 -0.87 2.59 -2.60
N PHE A 117 -2.20 2.68 -2.65
CA PHE A 117 -2.99 2.44 -3.86
C PHE A 117 -4.09 3.47 -3.99
N GLY A 118 -4.09 4.21 -5.08
CA GLY A 118 -5.04 5.29 -5.38
C GLY A 118 -5.96 4.95 -6.54
N LEU A 119 -7.16 4.44 -6.24
CA LEU A 119 -8.21 4.16 -7.23
C LEU A 119 -9.44 5.04 -6.98
N THR A 120 -9.97 5.03 -5.76
CA THR A 120 -11.25 5.62 -5.36
C THR A 120 -11.22 7.15 -5.46
N GLU A 121 -12.29 7.72 -6.01
CA GLU A 121 -12.51 9.17 -6.07
C GLU A 121 -13.85 9.54 -5.42
N PRO A 122 -14.09 10.83 -5.09
CA PRO A 122 -15.37 11.27 -4.51
C PRO A 122 -16.60 10.84 -5.32
N GLY A 123 -16.50 10.80 -6.63
CA GLY A 123 -17.57 10.40 -7.55
C GLY A 123 -17.45 8.97 -8.11
N ALA A 124 -16.44 8.20 -7.71
CA ALA A 124 -16.12 6.90 -8.28
C ALA A 124 -15.63 5.91 -7.20
N GLY A 125 -16.57 5.27 -6.53
CA GLY A 125 -16.33 4.20 -5.57
C GLY A 125 -16.53 2.84 -6.23
N THR A 126 -17.73 2.24 -6.07
CA THR A 126 -18.08 0.96 -6.70
C THR A 126 -17.95 1.02 -8.23
N ASP A 127 -18.37 2.12 -8.85
CA ASP A 127 -18.11 2.40 -10.26
C ASP A 127 -16.73 3.04 -10.45
N ALA A 128 -15.67 2.25 -10.35
CA ALA A 128 -14.30 2.72 -10.55
C ALA A 128 -14.04 3.20 -11.99
N ALA A 129 -14.86 2.77 -12.95
CA ALA A 129 -14.78 3.24 -14.33
C ALA A 129 -15.16 4.72 -14.48
N GLY A 130 -15.97 5.23 -13.56
CA GLY A 130 -16.40 6.64 -13.51
C GLY A 130 -15.33 7.62 -13.03
N GLN A 131 -14.09 7.18 -12.81
CA GLN A 131 -13.00 8.02 -12.32
C GLN A 131 -12.72 9.22 -13.25
N GLN A 132 -12.42 10.37 -12.67
CA GLN A 132 -12.18 11.63 -13.38
C GLN A 132 -10.71 12.07 -13.41
N THR A 133 -9.87 11.52 -12.53
CA THR A 133 -8.42 11.81 -12.56
C THR A 133 -7.86 11.48 -13.93
N THR A 134 -7.15 12.44 -14.51
CA THR A 134 -6.59 12.33 -15.87
C THR A 134 -5.07 12.20 -15.82
N ALA A 135 -4.52 11.57 -16.85
CA ALA A 135 -3.09 11.57 -17.14
C ALA A 135 -2.90 11.95 -18.60
N VAL A 136 -2.32 13.11 -18.85
CA VAL A 136 -2.09 13.66 -20.19
C VAL A 136 -0.61 13.57 -20.51
N LEU A 137 -0.28 13.00 -21.68
CA LEU A 137 1.10 12.92 -22.15
C LEU A 137 1.58 14.31 -22.59
N ASP A 138 2.71 14.73 -22.01
CA ASP A 138 3.42 15.96 -22.36
C ASP A 138 4.92 15.64 -22.55
N GLY A 139 5.34 15.59 -23.79
CA GLY A 139 6.67 15.08 -24.16
C GLY A 139 6.86 13.63 -23.71
N ASP A 140 7.85 13.37 -22.86
CA ASP A 140 8.17 12.05 -22.32
C ASP A 140 7.53 11.80 -20.95
N ASN A 141 6.69 12.73 -20.45
CA ASN A 141 6.09 12.64 -19.14
C ASN A 141 4.55 12.63 -19.24
N TYR A 142 3.91 12.00 -18.22
CA TYR A 142 2.48 12.17 -18.01
C TYR A 142 2.23 13.20 -16.92
N ILE A 143 1.29 14.10 -17.17
CA ILE A 143 0.80 15.06 -16.17
C ILE A 143 -0.51 14.53 -15.62
N LEU A 144 -0.50 14.22 -14.31
CA LEU A 144 -1.68 13.75 -13.60
C LEU A 144 -2.43 14.94 -12.99
N ASN A 145 -3.75 14.98 -13.15
CA ASN A 145 -4.63 15.98 -12.52
C ASN A 145 -5.86 15.29 -11.94
N GLY A 146 -6.14 15.56 -10.67
CA GLY A 146 -7.28 15.02 -9.95
C GLY A 146 -6.98 14.70 -8.51
N SER A 147 -7.84 13.92 -7.88
CA SER A 147 -7.62 13.44 -6.50
C SER A 147 -8.16 12.03 -6.29
N LYS A 148 -7.61 11.36 -5.30
CA LYS A 148 -8.08 10.05 -4.83
C LYS A 148 -8.35 10.13 -3.34
N ILE A 149 -9.41 9.47 -2.88
CA ILE A 149 -9.82 9.45 -1.47
C ILE A 149 -9.72 8.06 -0.87
N PHE A 150 -9.75 8.00 0.46
CA PHE A 150 -9.69 6.77 1.24
C PHE A 150 -8.42 5.94 0.99
N ILE A 151 -7.29 6.63 0.82
CA ILE A 151 -6.02 5.97 0.49
C ILE A 151 -5.36 5.45 1.76
N THR A 152 -5.43 4.15 1.96
CA THR A 152 -4.73 3.44 3.04
C THR A 152 -3.21 3.61 2.89
N ASN A 153 -2.54 3.89 3.99
CA ASN A 153 -1.12 4.27 4.05
C ASN A 153 -0.81 5.63 3.39
N GLY A 154 -1.80 6.38 2.92
CA GLY A 154 -1.61 7.59 2.11
C GLY A 154 -0.72 8.65 2.73
N GLY A 155 -0.84 8.88 4.05
CA GLY A 155 -0.03 9.88 4.75
C GLY A 155 1.42 9.50 5.03
N VAL A 156 1.75 8.21 4.91
CA VAL A 156 3.08 7.66 5.27
C VAL A 156 3.78 6.93 4.11
N ALA A 157 3.06 6.61 3.05
CA ALA A 157 3.61 5.89 1.91
C ALA A 157 4.64 6.72 1.13
N ASP A 158 5.57 6.03 0.52
CA ASP A 158 6.61 6.58 -0.34
C ASP A 158 6.32 6.33 -1.82
N THR A 159 5.66 5.19 -2.10
CA THR A 159 5.34 4.71 -3.45
C THR A 159 3.85 4.45 -3.56
N PHE A 160 3.23 5.00 -4.59
CA PHE A 160 1.79 4.90 -4.85
C PHE A 160 1.54 4.26 -6.21
N ILE A 161 0.61 3.32 -6.29
CA ILE A 161 -0.01 2.94 -7.56
C ILE A 161 -1.26 3.78 -7.73
N VAL A 162 -1.33 4.57 -8.80
CA VAL A 162 -2.44 5.49 -9.08
C VAL A 162 -3.05 5.17 -10.43
N PHE A 163 -4.37 5.04 -10.45
CA PHE A 163 -5.12 4.86 -11.70
C PHE A 163 -5.62 6.21 -12.20
N ALA A 164 -5.41 6.47 -13.49
CA ALA A 164 -5.86 7.69 -14.13
C ALA A 164 -6.31 7.42 -15.58
N MET A 165 -7.17 8.28 -16.08
CA MET A 165 -7.72 8.23 -17.43
C MET A 165 -6.72 8.82 -18.42
N THR A 166 -6.19 7.98 -19.30
CA THR A 166 -5.29 8.39 -20.40
C THR A 166 -6.03 8.61 -21.72
N ASP A 167 -7.15 7.93 -21.95
CA ASP A 167 -7.95 8.06 -23.18
C ASP A 167 -9.43 7.82 -22.90
N LYS A 168 -10.19 8.91 -22.72
CA LYS A 168 -11.64 8.84 -22.46
C LYS A 168 -12.44 8.15 -23.57
N SER A 169 -11.97 8.19 -24.81
CA SER A 169 -12.68 7.59 -25.94
C SER A 169 -12.74 6.06 -25.87
N LYS A 170 -11.84 5.46 -25.10
CA LYS A 170 -11.75 4.00 -24.94
C LYS A 170 -12.48 3.46 -23.69
N GLY A 171 -13.19 4.31 -22.94
CA GLY A 171 -13.87 3.91 -21.72
C GLY A 171 -12.91 3.27 -20.71
N THR A 172 -13.27 2.12 -20.15
CA THR A 172 -12.42 1.41 -19.18
C THR A 172 -11.04 0.98 -19.72
N LYS A 173 -10.92 0.77 -21.03
CA LYS A 173 -9.65 0.44 -21.68
C LYS A 173 -8.72 1.67 -21.82
N GLY A 174 -9.21 2.86 -21.52
CA GLY A 174 -8.43 4.09 -21.48
C GLY A 174 -7.86 4.41 -20.09
N ILE A 175 -8.07 3.56 -19.09
CA ILE A 175 -7.52 3.71 -17.74
C ILE A 175 -6.14 3.07 -17.69
N SER A 176 -5.17 3.79 -17.14
CA SER A 176 -3.79 3.32 -16.97
C SER A 176 -3.37 3.42 -15.51
N ALA A 177 -2.39 2.58 -15.11
CA ALA A 177 -1.79 2.60 -13.79
C ALA A 177 -0.42 3.29 -13.85
N PHE A 178 -0.14 4.11 -12.85
CA PHE A 178 1.11 4.86 -12.72
C PHE A 178 1.77 4.56 -11.39
N ILE A 179 3.10 4.44 -11.39
CA ILE A 179 3.89 4.46 -10.16
C ILE A 179 4.20 5.93 -9.87
N VAL A 180 3.75 6.42 -8.71
CA VAL A 180 3.96 7.80 -8.27
C VAL A 180 4.79 7.80 -7.00
N GLU A 181 5.84 8.63 -6.94
CA GLU A 181 6.66 8.82 -5.75
C GLU A 181 6.13 10.03 -4.96
N LYS A 182 6.17 9.95 -3.63
CA LYS A 182 5.74 11.03 -2.73
C LYS A 182 6.39 12.39 -3.04
N GLY A 183 7.61 12.38 -3.56
CA GLY A 183 8.38 13.60 -3.88
C GLY A 183 8.13 14.19 -5.26
N PHE A 184 7.21 13.64 -6.05
CA PHE A 184 6.95 14.18 -7.39
C PHE A 184 6.31 15.58 -7.31
N PRO A 185 6.72 16.51 -8.20
CA PRO A 185 6.10 17.83 -8.28
C PRO A 185 4.58 17.72 -8.49
N GLY A 186 3.81 18.57 -7.80
CA GLY A 186 2.35 18.57 -7.90
C GLY A 186 1.64 17.46 -7.12
N PHE A 187 2.36 16.56 -6.47
CA PHE A 187 1.77 15.56 -5.56
C PHE A 187 1.65 16.13 -4.14
N SER A 188 0.47 16.01 -3.54
CA SER A 188 0.25 16.39 -2.15
C SER A 188 -0.71 15.45 -1.43
N ILE A 189 -0.59 15.41 -0.10
CA ILE A 189 -1.48 14.67 0.79
C ILE A 189 -2.57 15.64 1.24
N GLY A 190 -3.82 15.24 1.03
CA GLY A 190 -4.98 16.02 1.44
C GLY A 190 -5.51 15.62 2.82
N LYS A 191 -6.82 15.64 2.98
CA LYS A 191 -7.51 15.37 4.23
C LYS A 191 -7.19 13.98 4.78
N LYS A 192 -6.88 13.89 6.08
CA LYS A 192 -6.87 12.62 6.84
C LYS A 192 -8.30 12.30 7.29
N GLU A 193 -8.73 11.05 7.11
CA GLU A 193 -10.04 10.60 7.52
C GLU A 193 -10.11 10.32 9.03
N ASP A 194 -11.17 10.81 9.68
CA ASP A 194 -11.58 10.41 11.02
C ASP A 194 -12.48 9.16 10.91
N LYS A 195 -12.04 8.05 11.51
CA LYS A 195 -12.67 6.74 11.31
C LYS A 195 -13.24 6.17 12.61
N LEU A 196 -14.29 5.38 12.48
CA LEU A 196 -14.92 4.65 13.59
C LEU A 196 -14.00 3.57 14.17
N GLY A 197 -13.23 2.90 13.34
CA GLY A 197 -12.27 1.85 13.72
C GLY A 197 -11.04 1.86 12.80
N ILE A 198 -10.05 1.05 13.13
CA ILE A 198 -8.76 1.01 12.40
C ILE A 198 -8.14 2.42 12.36
N ARG A 199 -8.27 3.14 13.46
CA ARG A 199 -8.04 4.58 13.52
C ARG A 199 -6.57 4.98 13.34
N ALA A 200 -5.65 4.09 13.68
CA ALA A 200 -4.21 4.31 13.49
C ALA A 200 -3.72 4.05 12.06
N SER A 201 -4.55 3.48 11.17
CA SER A 201 -4.25 3.43 9.74
C SER A 201 -4.29 4.84 9.15
N SER A 202 -3.25 5.24 8.45
CA SER A 202 -3.16 6.57 7.82
C SER A 202 -3.97 6.58 6.53
N THR A 203 -5.26 6.87 6.64
CA THR A 203 -6.18 6.95 5.51
C THR A 203 -6.35 8.41 5.10
N THR A 204 -5.94 8.77 3.90
CA THR A 204 -5.94 10.17 3.44
C THR A 204 -6.49 10.32 2.03
N GLU A 205 -6.73 11.55 1.65
CA GLU A 205 -6.80 11.98 0.27
C GLU A 205 -5.38 12.16 -0.29
N ILE A 206 -5.21 11.95 -1.58
CA ILE A 206 -4.02 12.34 -2.35
C ILE A 206 -4.43 13.19 -3.55
N ILE A 207 -3.66 14.22 -3.86
CA ILE A 207 -4.00 15.27 -4.84
C ILE A 207 -2.87 15.40 -5.85
N PHE A 208 -3.26 15.60 -7.11
CA PHE A 208 -2.36 15.78 -8.25
C PHE A 208 -2.72 17.09 -8.97
N GLU A 209 -1.74 18.00 -9.13
CA GLU A 209 -1.87 19.30 -9.79
C GLU A 209 -0.74 19.57 -10.79
#